data_d691d6bf9227a6eab810a864b6374d6c
#
_entry.id   d691d6bf9227a6eab810a864b6374d6c
#
_cell.length_a   1.000
_cell.length_b   1.000
_cell.length_c   1.000
_cell.angle_alpha   90.00
_cell.angle_beta   90.00
_cell.angle_gamma   90.00
#
_symmetry.space_group_name_H-M   'P 1'
#
loop_
_entity.id
_entity.type
_entity.pdbx_description
1 polymer ?
#
loop_
_entity_poly.entity_id
_entity_poly.type
_entity_poly.pdbx_seq_one_letter_code
_entity_poly.pdbx_strand_id
1 'polypeptide(L)'
;MRSACALLCAVPDGSAQFAQSVPPVAMVSGDTFTNPLLQNGPDPWVIWWKGFYYYSDSSSKNLDLRKTADITDLRNAEKKEVWVPVPGHPWSNDLWAPELHRWGDKWYIYFAADAGDNASHRIYVVENDNDDPIEGTWTFKGKISDSTDKWAIDPTTFELNEEHYLLWSGWKGNNDGEQDLYIAHLSNPWTIDSPRTLISKPTYPWEEHGDLPGRHVNVNEGPEFISHGNKLFIVFSASGCWTDFYTLGVLQANIDANPLDAKSWTKINHPFLSTDPSSEAFGPGHNGFFKSPNGQEDWIIYHANPEPGDGCNNFRSPRIQRFTWNSDGTPNFGRPVPLGQPLEKPAR
;
A
#
# COMPACT_ATOMS: atom_id res chain seq x y z
N MET A 1 -64.32 67.60 -1.75
CA MET A 1 -63.39 67.92 -2.85
C MET A 1 -62.17 67.05 -2.74
N ARG A 2 -61.86 66.38 -3.86
CA ARG A 2 -60.69 65.54 -4.16
C ARG A 2 -60.71 64.13 -3.60
N SER A 3 -61.09 63.33 -4.56
CA SER A 3 -60.94 61.83 -4.69
C SER A 3 -59.48 61.42 -4.63
N ALA A 4 -59.19 60.33 -3.93
CA ALA A 4 -57.91 59.62 -4.04
C ALA A 4 -58.21 58.23 -4.46
N CYS A 5 -57.74 57.86 -5.66
CA CYS A 5 -57.84 56.60 -6.32
C CYS A 5 -56.81 55.64 -5.68
N ALA A 6 -57.28 54.51 -5.18
CA ALA A 6 -56.39 53.40 -4.72
C ALA A 6 -56.12 52.47 -5.89
N LEU A 7 -54.87 52.36 -6.28
CA LEU A 7 -54.34 51.34 -7.23
C LEU A 7 -54.04 50.06 -6.47
N LEU A 8 -54.77 49.00 -6.78
CA LEU A 8 -54.42 47.63 -6.38
C LEU A 8 -53.30 47.11 -7.31
N CYS A 9 -52.14 46.88 -6.76
CA CYS A 9 -51.11 46.08 -7.42
C CYS A 9 -51.31 44.61 -7.07
N ALA A 10 -51.66 43.81 -8.05
CA ALA A 10 -51.64 42.35 -7.97
C ALA A 10 -50.19 41.84 -8.03
N VAL A 11 -49.80 41.05 -7.04
CA VAL A 11 -48.50 40.29 -7.00
C VAL A 11 -48.74 38.96 -7.66
N PRO A 12 -47.99 38.53 -8.68
CA PRO A 12 -48.10 37.19 -9.21
C PRO A 12 -47.40 36.21 -8.27
N ASP A 13 -48.16 35.24 -7.80
CA ASP A 13 -47.72 34.07 -7.07
C ASP A 13 -46.99 33.13 -8.04
N GLY A 14 -45.65 33.07 -7.94
CA GLY A 14 -44.77 32.29 -8.80
C GLY A 14 -43.85 31.38 -8.01
N SER A 15 -44.38 30.47 -7.22
CA SER A 15 -43.60 29.39 -6.62
C SER A 15 -43.42 28.23 -7.62
N ALA A 16 -42.50 28.40 -8.58
CA ALA A 16 -41.98 27.24 -9.34
C ALA A 16 -41.00 26.47 -8.47
N GLN A 17 -41.47 25.40 -7.86
CA GLN A 17 -40.61 24.40 -7.27
C GLN A 17 -39.85 23.69 -8.39
N PHE A 18 -38.58 24.04 -8.56
CA PHE A 18 -37.63 23.19 -9.31
C PHE A 18 -37.40 21.92 -8.50
N ALA A 19 -38.12 20.85 -8.82
CA ALA A 19 -37.74 19.52 -8.42
C ALA A 19 -36.38 19.20 -9.07
N GLN A 20 -35.30 19.27 -8.30
CA GLN A 20 -34.02 18.72 -8.74
C GLN A 20 -34.22 17.21 -8.90
N SER A 21 -34.28 16.75 -10.13
CA SER A 21 -34.21 15.35 -10.47
C SER A 21 -32.85 14.84 -10.03
N VAL A 22 -32.81 14.05 -8.95
CA VAL A 22 -31.65 13.22 -8.58
C VAL A 22 -31.38 12.36 -9.81
N PRO A 23 -30.18 12.41 -10.43
CA PRO A 23 -29.89 11.55 -11.55
C PRO A 23 -30.06 10.09 -11.11
N PRO A 24 -30.63 9.21 -11.94
CA PRO A 24 -30.78 7.81 -11.56
C PRO A 24 -29.38 7.26 -11.25
N VAL A 25 -29.26 6.63 -10.07
CA VAL A 25 -28.08 5.82 -9.75
C VAL A 25 -27.95 4.81 -10.88
N ALA A 26 -26.88 4.90 -11.64
CA ALA A 26 -26.60 3.95 -12.71
C ALA A 26 -26.66 2.55 -12.11
N MET A 27 -27.59 1.71 -12.57
CA MET A 27 -27.64 0.32 -12.15
C MET A 27 -26.34 -0.32 -12.60
N VAL A 28 -25.49 -0.69 -11.65
CA VAL A 28 -24.29 -1.47 -11.89
C VAL A 28 -24.72 -2.81 -12.46
N SER A 29 -24.57 -3.00 -13.75
CA SER A 29 -25.02 -4.21 -14.47
C SER A 29 -23.93 -5.29 -14.54
N GLY A 30 -22.89 -5.22 -13.70
CA GLY A 30 -21.74 -6.13 -13.66
C GLY A 30 -21.68 -6.95 -12.36
N ASP A 31 -20.82 -7.96 -12.35
CA ASP A 31 -20.42 -8.65 -11.14
C ASP A 31 -19.79 -7.67 -10.16
N THR A 32 -20.35 -7.57 -8.96
CA THR A 32 -19.87 -6.67 -7.90
C THR A 32 -19.28 -7.44 -6.74
N PHE A 33 -18.48 -6.74 -5.94
CA PHE A 33 -17.94 -7.20 -4.67
C PHE A 33 -18.03 -6.09 -3.62
N THR A 34 -17.71 -6.39 -2.39
CA THR A 34 -17.61 -5.42 -1.30
C THR A 34 -16.30 -5.62 -0.52
N ASN A 35 -15.69 -4.53 -0.06
CA ASN A 35 -14.64 -4.57 0.94
C ASN A 35 -15.21 -4.94 2.33
N PRO A 36 -14.43 -5.55 3.25
CA PRO A 36 -13.04 -5.95 3.06
C PRO A 36 -12.94 -7.32 2.36
N LEU A 37 -11.80 -7.61 1.74
CA LEU A 37 -11.54 -8.91 1.12
C LEU A 37 -11.37 -10.02 2.16
N LEU A 38 -10.71 -9.71 3.28
CA LEU A 38 -10.54 -10.56 4.47
C LEU A 38 -10.82 -9.71 5.72
N GLN A 39 -11.17 -10.36 6.83
CA GLN A 39 -11.34 -9.66 8.11
C GLN A 39 -9.99 -9.21 8.71
N ASN A 40 -8.94 -9.97 8.45
CA ASN A 40 -7.58 -9.69 8.85
C ASN A 40 -6.64 -10.04 7.69
N GLY A 41 -5.70 -9.17 7.40
CA GLY A 41 -4.70 -9.30 6.36
C GLY A 41 -3.86 -8.02 6.32
N PRO A 42 -3.02 -7.79 7.36
CA PRO A 42 -2.15 -6.62 7.43
C PRO A 42 -1.07 -6.69 6.36
N ASP A 43 -0.63 -5.51 5.91
CA ASP A 43 0.49 -5.38 4.98
C ASP A 43 0.25 -6.19 3.69
N PRO A 44 -0.89 -5.94 2.99
CA PRO A 44 -1.33 -6.78 1.89
C PRO A 44 -0.53 -6.53 0.62
N TRP A 45 -0.05 -7.60 -0.01
CA TRP A 45 0.58 -7.59 -1.32
C TRP A 45 -0.18 -8.44 -2.31
N VAL A 46 -0.21 -8.05 -3.59
CA VAL A 46 -0.84 -8.84 -4.65
C VAL A 46 -0.12 -8.67 -5.99
N ILE A 47 0.07 -9.78 -6.70
CA ILE A 47 0.59 -9.79 -8.07
C ILE A 47 -0.30 -10.64 -8.98
N TRP A 48 -0.51 -10.18 -10.23
CA TRP A 48 -1.20 -10.93 -11.28
C TRP A 48 -0.21 -11.66 -12.16
N TRP A 49 -0.37 -12.98 -12.29
CA TRP A 49 0.48 -13.81 -13.15
C TRP A 49 -0.29 -14.98 -13.77
N LYS A 50 -0.20 -15.13 -15.10
CA LYS A 50 -0.76 -16.28 -15.86
C LYS A 50 -2.21 -16.64 -15.51
N GLY A 51 -3.07 -15.65 -15.34
CA GLY A 51 -4.49 -15.88 -15.09
C GLY A 51 -4.88 -15.99 -13.62
N PHE A 52 -3.94 -15.79 -12.69
CA PHE A 52 -4.19 -15.83 -11.25
C PHE A 52 -3.61 -14.62 -10.52
N TYR A 53 -4.29 -14.24 -9.47
CA TYR A 53 -3.75 -13.38 -8.42
C TYR A 53 -3.06 -14.23 -7.37
N TYR A 54 -1.89 -13.79 -6.95
CA TYR A 54 -1.17 -14.31 -5.80
C TYR A 54 -1.12 -13.21 -4.75
N TYR A 55 -1.58 -13.54 -3.55
CA TYR A 55 -1.72 -12.61 -2.44
C TYR A 55 -0.92 -13.09 -1.24
N SER A 56 -0.27 -12.16 -0.54
CA SER A 56 0.40 -12.36 0.75
C SER A 56 0.03 -11.28 1.74
N ASP A 57 0.17 -11.58 3.02
CA ASP A 57 0.00 -10.68 4.15
C ASP A 57 0.93 -11.08 5.31
N SER A 58 1.11 -10.20 6.28
CA SER A 58 1.91 -10.50 7.48
C SER A 58 1.23 -11.54 8.36
N SER A 59 1.94 -12.63 8.65
CA SER A 59 1.48 -13.70 9.55
C SER A 59 2.26 -13.78 10.86
N SER A 60 3.41 -13.14 10.93
CA SER A 60 4.41 -13.16 12.02
C SER A 60 5.10 -14.51 12.27
N LYS A 61 4.71 -15.61 11.61
CA LYS A 61 5.23 -16.96 11.89
C LYS A 61 5.75 -17.72 10.69
N ASN A 62 5.20 -17.47 9.51
CA ASN A 62 5.47 -18.21 8.29
C ASN A 62 5.17 -17.30 7.08
N LEU A 63 5.52 -17.76 5.89
CA LEU A 63 5.11 -17.15 4.64
C LEU A 63 3.98 -17.96 4.03
N ASP A 64 2.84 -17.32 3.83
CA ASP A 64 1.67 -17.88 3.18
C ASP A 64 1.43 -17.20 1.84
N LEU A 65 0.99 -17.96 0.85
CA LEU A 65 0.43 -17.43 -0.40
C LEU A 65 -1.01 -17.88 -0.57
N ARG A 66 -1.85 -16.97 -1.08
CA ARG A 66 -3.18 -17.30 -1.60
C ARG A 66 -3.18 -17.18 -3.12
N LYS A 67 -3.82 -18.13 -3.81
CA LYS A 67 -3.98 -18.15 -5.25
C LYS A 67 -5.45 -18.15 -5.62
N THR A 68 -5.87 -17.23 -6.49
CA THR A 68 -7.25 -17.13 -6.97
C THR A 68 -7.30 -16.53 -8.38
N ALA A 69 -8.27 -16.93 -9.19
CA ALA A 69 -8.57 -16.27 -10.47
C ALA A 69 -9.38 -14.98 -10.30
N ASP A 70 -9.91 -14.72 -9.11
CA ASP A 70 -10.73 -13.56 -8.75
C ASP A 70 -10.29 -13.00 -7.40
N ILE A 71 -9.60 -11.87 -7.40
CA ILE A 71 -9.12 -11.23 -6.17
C ILE A 71 -10.25 -10.88 -5.20
N THR A 72 -11.45 -10.65 -5.72
CA THR A 72 -12.62 -10.32 -4.90
C THR A 72 -13.20 -11.53 -4.16
N ASP A 73 -12.77 -12.74 -4.51
CA ASP A 73 -13.08 -14.00 -3.84
C ASP A 73 -11.89 -14.54 -3.00
N LEU A 74 -11.09 -13.66 -2.46
CA LEU A 74 -9.88 -13.99 -1.70
C LEU A 74 -10.15 -14.90 -0.48
N ARG A 75 -11.36 -14.84 0.08
CA ARG A 75 -11.77 -15.70 1.22
C ARG A 75 -11.79 -17.18 0.86
N ASN A 76 -12.12 -17.51 -0.38
CA ASN A 76 -12.19 -18.88 -0.90
C ASN A 76 -10.94 -19.26 -1.71
N ALA A 77 -9.95 -18.37 -1.79
CA ALA A 77 -8.70 -18.65 -2.47
C ALA A 77 -7.96 -19.85 -1.86
N GLU A 78 -7.31 -20.64 -2.69
CA GLU A 78 -6.37 -21.64 -2.21
C GLU A 78 -5.28 -20.96 -1.37
N LYS A 79 -5.11 -21.39 -0.11
CA LYS A 79 -4.09 -20.87 0.81
C LYS A 79 -3.06 -21.97 1.10
N LYS A 80 -1.79 -21.64 0.95
CA LYS A 80 -0.68 -22.56 1.22
C LYS A 80 0.39 -21.86 2.05
N GLU A 81 0.82 -22.53 3.12
CA GLU A 81 2.05 -22.20 3.83
C GLU A 81 3.22 -22.63 2.93
N VAL A 82 3.92 -21.65 2.37
CA VAL A 82 4.97 -21.91 1.38
C VAL A 82 6.36 -21.99 1.99
N TRP A 83 6.57 -21.32 3.14
CA TRP A 83 7.84 -21.38 3.85
C TRP A 83 7.68 -21.11 5.35
N VAL A 84 8.42 -21.87 6.16
CA VAL A 84 8.46 -21.74 7.62
C VAL A 84 9.90 -21.57 8.07
N PRO A 85 10.23 -20.56 8.88
CA PRO A 85 11.57 -20.36 9.38
C PRO A 85 11.98 -21.49 10.35
N VAL A 86 13.26 -21.84 10.34
CA VAL A 86 13.82 -22.73 11.35
C VAL A 86 13.92 -21.96 12.67
N PRO A 87 13.33 -22.45 13.78
CA PRO A 87 13.36 -21.76 15.07
C PRO A 87 14.78 -21.51 15.59
N GLY A 88 14.96 -20.40 16.29
CA GLY A 88 16.23 -20.02 16.93
C GLY A 88 17.24 -19.33 16.01
N HIS A 89 16.86 -19.02 14.78
CA HIS A 89 17.65 -18.21 13.87
C HIS A 89 17.28 -16.71 13.97
N PRO A 90 18.16 -15.79 13.51
CA PRO A 90 17.86 -14.35 13.48
C PRO A 90 16.67 -13.92 12.63
N TRP A 91 16.05 -14.83 11.90
CA TRP A 91 14.92 -14.61 10.99
C TRP A 91 13.71 -15.50 11.34
N SER A 92 13.59 -15.94 12.59
CA SER A 92 12.57 -16.92 12.95
C SER A 92 11.35 -16.34 13.66
N ASN A 93 11.33 -15.04 13.90
CA ASN A 93 10.20 -14.37 14.55
C ASN A 93 9.78 -13.15 13.76
N ASP A 94 8.53 -12.72 14.00
CA ASP A 94 7.94 -11.49 13.50
C ASP A 94 8.19 -11.28 12.00
N LEU A 95 7.72 -12.26 11.19
CA LEU A 95 7.78 -12.19 9.73
C LEU A 95 6.74 -11.19 9.25
N TRP A 96 7.21 -10.02 8.77
CA TRP A 96 6.37 -8.90 8.38
C TRP A 96 6.49 -8.57 6.89
N ALA A 97 5.40 -8.01 6.34
CA ALA A 97 5.29 -7.45 5.00
C ALA A 97 5.93 -8.34 3.91
N PRO A 98 5.47 -9.59 3.73
CA PRO A 98 5.99 -10.45 2.68
C PRO A 98 5.47 -10.03 1.31
N GLU A 99 6.39 -9.78 0.37
CA GLU A 99 6.07 -9.42 -1.01
C GLU A 99 6.60 -10.45 -2.00
N LEU A 100 5.73 -10.93 -2.88
CA LEU A 100 6.04 -11.86 -3.95
C LEU A 100 6.44 -11.11 -5.21
N HIS A 101 7.69 -11.25 -5.63
CA HIS A 101 8.24 -10.64 -6.83
C HIS A 101 8.75 -11.68 -7.81
N ARG A 102 8.74 -11.31 -9.11
CA ARG A 102 9.34 -12.13 -10.14
C ARG A 102 10.58 -11.44 -10.69
N TRP A 103 11.70 -12.18 -10.74
CA TRP A 103 12.93 -11.72 -11.37
C TRP A 103 13.41 -12.80 -12.38
N GLY A 104 13.36 -12.45 -13.66
CA GLY A 104 13.58 -13.42 -14.72
C GLY A 104 12.53 -14.52 -14.74
N ASP A 105 12.93 -15.77 -14.59
CA ASP A 105 12.06 -16.94 -14.57
C ASP A 105 11.77 -17.49 -13.16
N LYS A 106 12.26 -16.81 -12.10
CA LYS A 106 12.12 -17.25 -10.71
C LYS A 106 11.27 -16.30 -9.88
N TRP A 107 10.78 -16.82 -8.77
CA TRP A 107 10.03 -16.10 -7.76
C TRP A 107 10.85 -15.85 -6.50
N TYR A 108 10.61 -14.71 -5.90
CA TYR A 108 11.25 -14.29 -4.66
C TYR A 108 10.19 -13.73 -3.71
N ILE A 109 10.23 -14.13 -2.44
CA ILE A 109 9.49 -13.45 -1.40
C ILE A 109 10.49 -12.70 -0.54
N TYR A 110 10.36 -11.38 -0.53
CA TYR A 110 11.09 -10.48 0.36
C TYR A 110 10.25 -10.23 1.59
N PHE A 111 10.85 -10.22 2.77
CA PHE A 111 10.15 -10.03 4.02
C PHE A 111 11.10 -9.49 5.10
N ALA A 112 10.54 -8.85 6.14
CA ALA A 112 11.30 -8.53 7.33
C ALA A 112 11.11 -9.63 8.38
N ALA A 113 12.14 -9.87 9.19
CA ALA A 113 12.06 -10.78 10.34
C ALA A 113 13.11 -10.43 11.38
N ASP A 114 12.93 -10.96 12.60
CA ASP A 114 13.83 -10.72 13.72
C ASP A 114 14.21 -11.99 14.50
N ALA A 115 15.03 -11.79 15.55
CA ALA A 115 15.50 -12.84 16.45
C ALA A 115 14.65 -12.96 17.74
N GLY A 116 13.45 -12.37 17.76
CA GLY A 116 12.60 -12.20 18.95
C GLY A 116 12.82 -10.88 19.68
N ASP A 117 13.46 -9.90 19.03
CA ASP A 117 13.63 -8.52 19.48
C ASP A 117 13.50 -7.57 18.29
N ASN A 118 12.55 -6.66 18.36
CA ASN A 118 12.26 -5.70 17.29
C ASN A 118 13.53 -4.97 16.78
N ALA A 119 14.49 -4.63 17.62
CA ALA A 119 15.72 -3.94 17.21
C ALA A 119 16.60 -4.79 16.26
N SER A 120 16.36 -6.09 16.21
CA SER A 120 17.10 -7.03 15.35
C SER A 120 16.49 -7.25 13.95
N HIS A 121 15.36 -6.61 13.62
CA HIS A 121 14.74 -6.74 12.29
C HIS A 121 15.71 -6.45 11.14
N ARG A 122 15.69 -7.34 10.17
CA ARG A 122 16.42 -7.24 8.89
C ARG A 122 15.55 -7.78 7.76
N ILE A 123 15.94 -7.45 6.56
CA ILE A 123 15.31 -7.98 5.33
C ILE A 123 15.93 -9.34 5.00
N TYR A 124 15.06 -10.26 4.61
CA TYR A 124 15.42 -11.59 4.15
C TYR A 124 14.68 -11.93 2.86
N VAL A 125 15.17 -12.96 2.16
CA VAL A 125 14.55 -13.42 0.92
C VAL A 125 14.61 -14.92 0.77
N VAL A 126 13.55 -15.48 0.22
CA VAL A 126 13.44 -16.87 -0.24
C VAL A 126 13.21 -16.92 -1.75
N GLU A 127 13.70 -17.95 -2.42
CA GLU A 127 13.63 -18.16 -3.88
C GLU A 127 12.86 -19.43 -4.19
N ASN A 128 12.04 -19.39 -5.26
CA ASN A 128 11.38 -20.55 -5.84
C ASN A 128 11.55 -20.52 -7.37
N ASP A 129 11.97 -21.65 -7.96
CA ASP A 129 12.16 -21.81 -9.41
C ASP A 129 10.97 -22.49 -10.12
N ASN A 130 9.89 -22.80 -9.40
CA ASN A 130 8.67 -23.30 -10.00
C ASN A 130 7.92 -22.18 -10.73
N ASP A 131 7.30 -22.50 -11.87
CA ASP A 131 6.51 -21.51 -12.63
C ASP A 131 5.28 -20.99 -11.84
N ASP A 132 4.70 -21.86 -11.01
CA ASP A 132 3.62 -21.50 -10.06
C ASP A 132 4.22 -21.30 -8.65
N PRO A 133 4.20 -20.08 -8.10
CA PRO A 133 4.86 -19.81 -6.81
C PRO A 133 4.20 -20.50 -5.61
N ILE A 134 2.95 -20.96 -5.73
CA ILE A 134 2.30 -21.73 -4.66
C ILE A 134 2.81 -23.19 -4.62
N GLU A 135 3.45 -23.63 -5.69
CA GLU A 135 4.04 -24.96 -5.83
C GLU A 135 5.57 -24.94 -5.71
N GLY A 136 6.19 -26.11 -5.65
CA GLY A 136 7.65 -26.25 -5.56
C GLY A 136 8.20 -26.03 -4.16
N THR A 137 9.49 -25.72 -4.09
CA THR A 137 10.23 -25.54 -2.84
C THR A 137 10.82 -24.16 -2.76
N TRP A 138 10.58 -23.48 -1.67
CA TRP A 138 11.19 -22.19 -1.36
C TRP A 138 12.52 -22.37 -0.64
N THR A 139 13.58 -21.80 -1.20
CA THR A 139 14.94 -21.87 -0.69
C THR A 139 15.35 -20.55 -0.07
N PHE A 140 15.77 -20.58 1.20
CA PHE A 140 16.28 -19.39 1.89
C PHE A 140 17.60 -18.91 1.27
N LYS A 141 17.67 -17.65 0.84
CA LYS A 141 18.85 -17.05 0.20
C LYS A 141 19.68 -16.21 1.15
N GLY A 142 19.12 -15.83 2.29
CA GLY A 142 19.84 -15.11 3.33
C GLY A 142 19.29 -13.71 3.60
N LYS A 143 20.08 -12.97 4.37
CA LYS A 143 19.83 -11.58 4.72
C LYS A 143 20.23 -10.65 3.57
N ILE A 144 19.41 -9.63 3.32
CA ILE A 144 19.75 -8.52 2.44
C ILE A 144 20.05 -7.30 3.30
N SER A 145 21.23 -6.73 3.16
CA SER A 145 21.61 -5.50 3.86
C SER A 145 22.66 -4.73 3.06
N ASP A 146 22.67 -3.42 3.22
CA ASP A 146 23.78 -2.59 2.79
C ASP A 146 24.98 -2.72 3.78
N SER A 147 26.06 -2.03 3.48
CA SER A 147 27.26 -2.07 4.33
C SER A 147 27.09 -1.57 5.75
N THR A 148 25.98 -0.87 6.04
CA THR A 148 25.69 -0.33 7.41
C THR A 148 24.96 -1.32 8.30
N ASP A 149 24.28 -2.32 7.72
CA ASP A 149 23.52 -3.38 8.39
C ASP A 149 22.60 -2.85 9.51
N LYS A 150 21.79 -1.88 9.21
CA LYS A 150 20.84 -1.30 10.17
C LYS A 150 19.50 -2.02 10.15
N TRP A 151 18.68 -1.70 11.14
CA TRP A 151 17.29 -2.12 11.19
C TRP A 151 16.56 -1.77 9.87
N ALA A 152 15.79 -2.72 9.34
CA ALA A 152 15.14 -2.60 8.05
C ALA A 152 13.90 -3.48 8.00
N ILE A 153 12.78 -2.92 7.51
CA ILE A 153 11.50 -3.58 7.28
C ILE A 153 10.89 -3.15 5.94
N ASP A 154 9.79 -3.77 5.55
CA ASP A 154 8.95 -3.43 4.40
C ASP A 154 9.75 -3.36 3.08
N PRO A 155 10.41 -4.46 2.70
CA PRO A 155 11.19 -4.49 1.47
C PRO A 155 10.31 -4.65 0.25
N THR A 156 10.40 -3.74 -0.72
CA THR A 156 9.87 -3.92 -2.07
C THR A 156 10.97 -3.81 -3.12
N THR A 157 10.80 -4.45 -4.28
CA THR A 157 11.73 -4.36 -5.40
C THR A 157 11.05 -3.91 -6.68
N PHE A 158 11.76 -3.16 -7.50
CA PHE A 158 11.28 -2.77 -8.83
C PHE A 158 12.41 -2.76 -9.85
N GLU A 159 12.03 -2.90 -11.12
CA GLU A 159 12.91 -2.77 -12.27
C GLU A 159 12.67 -1.42 -12.95
N LEU A 160 13.75 -0.73 -13.29
CA LEU A 160 13.74 0.49 -14.10
C LEU A 160 14.93 0.49 -15.05
N ASN A 161 14.69 0.57 -16.37
CA ASN A 161 15.74 0.56 -17.40
C ASN A 161 16.69 -0.65 -17.30
N GLU A 162 16.14 -1.85 -17.09
CA GLU A 162 16.88 -3.11 -16.95
C GLU A 162 17.75 -3.20 -15.67
N GLU A 163 17.65 -2.21 -14.77
CA GLU A 163 18.32 -2.19 -13.47
C GLU A 163 17.31 -2.44 -12.34
N HIS A 164 17.73 -3.11 -11.28
CA HIS A 164 16.86 -3.47 -10.17
C HIS A 164 17.21 -2.70 -8.91
N TYR A 165 16.18 -2.34 -8.18
CA TYR A 165 16.31 -1.53 -6.97
C TYR A 165 15.52 -2.16 -5.82
N LEU A 166 16.04 -2.01 -4.61
CA LEU A 166 15.37 -2.33 -3.36
C LEU A 166 14.98 -1.03 -2.66
N LEU A 167 13.72 -0.94 -2.25
CA LEU A 167 13.20 0.09 -1.35
C LEU A 167 12.89 -0.55 0.00
N TRP A 168 13.06 0.20 1.09
CA TRP A 168 12.70 -0.28 2.42
C TRP A 168 12.53 0.86 3.42
N SER A 169 11.88 0.57 4.54
CA SER A 169 11.90 1.41 5.74
C SER A 169 13.05 1.01 6.64
N GLY A 170 13.81 1.96 7.14
CA GLY A 170 14.99 1.67 7.95
C GLY A 170 15.38 2.76 8.94
N TRP A 171 16.19 2.39 9.92
CA TRP A 171 16.78 3.34 10.83
C TRP A 171 18.07 3.93 10.29
N LYS A 172 18.27 5.22 10.56
CA LYS A 172 19.54 5.89 10.27
C LYS A 172 20.70 5.30 11.09
N GLY A 173 20.45 4.97 12.33
CA GLY A 173 21.43 4.44 13.29
C GLY A 173 20.96 3.17 13.97
N ASN A 174 21.21 3.07 15.27
CA ASN A 174 20.84 1.92 16.11
C ASN A 174 19.67 2.21 17.05
N ASN A 175 19.08 3.40 16.96
CA ASN A 175 18.01 3.83 17.86
C ASN A 175 16.68 3.90 17.12
N ASP A 176 15.65 3.37 17.76
CA ASP A 176 14.26 3.48 17.38
C ASP A 176 13.74 4.88 17.73
N GLY A 177 13.47 5.69 16.75
CA GLY A 177 12.98 7.06 16.94
C GLY A 177 12.50 7.69 15.63
N GLU A 178 13.02 7.22 14.51
CA GLU A 178 12.64 7.66 13.18
C GLU A 178 12.84 6.51 12.19
N GLN A 179 11.82 6.24 11.41
CA GLN A 179 11.86 5.30 10.28
C GLN A 179 11.88 6.11 8.97
N ASP A 180 12.92 5.88 8.20
CA ASP A 180 13.22 6.59 6.96
C ASP A 180 13.11 5.65 5.75
N LEU A 181 12.81 6.18 4.56
CA LEU A 181 12.85 5.40 3.32
C LEU A 181 14.22 5.45 2.68
N TYR A 182 14.71 4.28 2.35
CA TYR A 182 15.98 4.07 1.66
C TYR A 182 15.78 3.35 0.33
N ILE A 183 16.68 3.61 -0.61
CA ILE A 183 16.81 2.91 -1.88
C ILE A 183 18.25 2.48 -2.09
N ALA A 184 18.44 1.31 -2.70
CA ALA A 184 19.74 0.83 -3.16
C ALA A 184 19.60 0.00 -4.45
N HIS A 185 20.69 -0.13 -5.21
CA HIS A 185 20.75 -0.99 -6.38
C HIS A 185 20.99 -2.45 -5.97
N LEU A 186 20.38 -3.37 -6.71
CA LEU A 186 20.52 -4.82 -6.56
C LEU A 186 21.26 -5.40 -7.77
N SER A 187 22.44 -5.99 -7.57
CA SER A 187 23.15 -6.73 -8.62
C SER A 187 22.58 -8.12 -8.91
N ASN A 188 21.81 -8.65 -7.97
CA ASN A 188 21.02 -9.88 -8.07
C ASN A 188 19.91 -9.84 -6.99
N PRO A 189 18.95 -10.77 -6.96
CA PRO A 189 17.80 -10.67 -6.07
C PRO A 189 18.08 -10.59 -4.56
N TRP A 190 19.29 -10.82 -4.11
CA TRP A 190 19.66 -10.80 -2.68
C TRP A 190 20.93 -10.01 -2.35
N THR A 191 21.48 -9.25 -3.31
CA THR A 191 22.74 -8.53 -3.10
C THR A 191 22.62 -7.04 -3.44
N ILE A 192 22.70 -6.20 -2.42
CA ILE A 192 22.88 -4.76 -2.58
C ILE A 192 24.35 -4.51 -2.95
N ASP A 193 24.62 -3.79 -4.04
CA ASP A 193 25.97 -3.43 -4.52
C ASP A 193 26.19 -1.92 -4.63
N SER A 194 25.27 -1.12 -4.09
CA SER A 194 25.44 0.32 -3.94
C SER A 194 25.32 0.75 -2.46
N PRO A 195 25.79 1.94 -2.09
CA PRO A 195 25.38 2.56 -0.83
C PRO A 195 23.86 2.77 -0.80
N ARG A 196 23.25 2.67 0.38
CA ARG A 196 21.86 3.09 0.55
C ARG A 196 21.72 4.61 0.41
N THR A 197 20.69 5.06 -0.27
CA THR A 197 20.34 6.47 -0.40
C THR A 197 19.08 6.75 0.39
N LEU A 198 19.13 7.74 1.28
CA LEU A 198 17.97 8.26 1.99
C LEU A 198 17.12 9.10 1.02
N ILE A 199 15.89 8.68 0.75
CA ILE A 199 14.98 9.37 -0.20
C ILE A 199 13.79 10.05 0.48
N SER A 200 13.41 9.62 1.67
CA SER A 200 12.37 10.25 2.48
C SER A 200 12.61 10.04 3.96
N LYS A 201 12.19 11.02 4.74
CA LYS A 201 12.04 10.92 6.19
C LYS A 201 10.83 11.74 6.63
N PRO A 202 10.20 11.44 7.76
CA PRO A 202 9.10 12.24 8.28
C PRO A 202 9.52 13.70 8.49
N THR A 203 8.85 14.63 7.80
CA THR A 203 9.19 16.06 7.84
C THR A 203 7.98 16.98 7.83
N TYR A 204 6.82 16.44 7.52
CA TYR A 204 5.58 17.22 7.52
C TYR A 204 4.73 16.82 8.73
N PRO A 205 3.96 17.76 9.34
CA PRO A 205 3.15 17.46 10.52
C PRO A 205 2.22 16.26 10.38
N TRP A 206 1.74 15.97 9.16
CA TRP A 206 0.88 14.81 8.91
C TRP A 206 1.63 13.47 8.89
N GLU A 207 2.97 13.47 8.90
CA GLU A 207 3.82 12.28 8.97
C GLU A 207 4.29 11.97 10.40
N GLU A 208 4.07 12.89 11.35
CA GLU A 208 4.71 12.88 12.67
C GLU A 208 3.75 12.44 13.79
N HIS A 209 2.69 11.70 13.49
CA HIS A 209 1.82 11.10 14.51
C HIS A 209 2.35 9.72 14.91
N GLY A 210 3.24 9.71 15.92
CA GLY A 210 3.98 8.52 16.30
C GLY A 210 4.06 8.28 17.80
N ASP A 211 3.12 8.83 18.60
CA ASP A 211 3.13 8.71 20.04
C ASP A 211 2.88 7.27 20.51
N LEU A 212 3.75 6.80 21.38
CA LEU A 212 3.68 5.55 22.12
C LEU A 212 3.91 5.81 23.62
N PRO A 213 3.49 4.93 24.52
CA PRO A 213 3.77 5.10 25.93
C PRO A 213 5.27 5.29 26.19
N GLY A 214 5.64 6.50 26.63
CA GLY A 214 7.01 6.86 27.00
C GLY A 214 7.99 7.12 25.86
N ARG A 215 7.55 7.11 24.60
CA ARG A 215 8.39 7.44 23.43
C ARG A 215 7.57 7.98 22.25
N HIS A 216 8.27 8.55 21.31
CA HIS A 216 7.70 9.02 20.03
C HIS A 216 8.54 8.46 18.87
N VAL A 217 7.88 7.95 17.83
CA VAL A 217 8.54 7.39 16.63
C VAL A 217 7.88 7.97 15.41
N ASN A 218 8.61 8.78 14.66
CA ASN A 218 8.16 9.27 13.36
C ASN A 218 8.36 8.21 12.28
N VAL A 219 7.38 8.02 11.39
CA VAL A 219 7.37 6.88 10.49
C VAL A 219 7.15 7.30 9.03
N ASN A 220 8.05 6.84 8.16
CA ASN A 220 7.78 6.55 6.75
C ASN A 220 8.10 5.07 6.52
N GLU A 221 7.13 4.29 6.04
CA GLU A 221 7.27 2.85 5.82
C GLU A 221 6.42 2.33 4.65
N GLY A 222 6.45 1.03 4.36
CA GLY A 222 5.65 0.40 3.32
C GLY A 222 5.79 1.07 1.94
N PRO A 223 7.02 1.31 1.42
CA PRO A 223 7.21 2.00 0.15
C PRO A 223 6.85 1.10 -1.03
N GLU A 224 6.06 1.62 -1.98
CA GLU A 224 5.68 0.95 -3.20
C GLU A 224 5.98 1.78 -4.44
N PHE A 225 6.55 1.14 -5.46
CA PHE A 225 6.90 1.79 -6.71
C PHE A 225 5.79 1.66 -7.74
N ILE A 226 5.48 2.77 -8.43
CA ILE A 226 4.63 2.79 -9.61
C ILE A 226 5.08 3.88 -10.58
N SER A 227 4.87 3.69 -11.88
CA SER A 227 5.17 4.68 -12.91
C SER A 227 3.96 5.01 -13.75
N HIS A 228 3.86 6.27 -14.18
CA HIS A 228 2.81 6.70 -15.10
C HIS A 228 3.29 7.86 -15.99
N GLY A 229 3.05 7.72 -17.30
CA GLY A 229 3.50 8.73 -18.26
C GLY A 229 5.02 8.94 -18.21
N ASN A 230 5.42 10.17 -17.91
CA ASN A 230 6.83 10.54 -17.76
C ASN A 230 7.30 10.68 -16.31
N LYS A 231 6.57 10.05 -15.37
CA LYS A 231 6.85 10.15 -13.93
C LYS A 231 7.03 8.79 -13.27
N LEU A 232 7.89 8.80 -12.26
CA LEU A 232 8.06 7.74 -11.28
C LEU A 232 7.45 8.18 -9.96
N PHE A 233 6.86 7.24 -9.23
CA PHE A 233 6.29 7.47 -7.92
C PHE A 233 6.74 6.39 -6.94
N ILE A 234 7.00 6.81 -5.69
CA ILE A 234 7.06 5.93 -4.53
C ILE A 234 5.92 6.35 -3.63
N VAL A 235 4.96 5.46 -3.46
CA VAL A 235 3.84 5.64 -2.52
C VAL A 235 4.23 4.95 -1.23
N PHE A 236 4.08 5.62 -0.11
CA PHE A 236 4.55 5.13 1.17
C PHE A 236 3.55 5.46 2.27
N SER A 237 3.66 4.76 3.38
CA SER A 237 2.87 5.02 4.57
C SER A 237 3.60 5.95 5.53
N ALA A 238 2.86 6.85 6.14
CA ALA A 238 3.37 7.83 7.09
C ALA A 238 2.55 7.85 8.37
N SER A 239 3.16 8.31 9.45
CA SER A 239 2.69 8.19 10.83
C SER A 239 2.74 6.75 11.35
N GLY A 240 2.62 6.52 12.65
CA GLY A 240 2.65 5.17 13.20
C GLY A 240 1.36 4.41 12.89
N CYS A 241 1.46 3.15 12.45
CA CYS A 241 0.31 2.27 12.22
C CYS A 241 -0.54 2.03 13.49
N TRP A 242 0.02 2.33 14.66
CA TRP A 242 -0.69 2.31 15.96
C TRP A 242 -1.58 3.52 16.21
N THR A 243 -1.70 4.43 15.23
CA THR A 243 -2.55 5.63 15.27
C THR A 243 -3.56 5.62 14.13
N ASP A 244 -4.68 6.31 14.30
CA ASP A 244 -5.64 6.53 13.22
C ASP A 244 -5.16 7.55 12.17
N PHE A 245 -3.96 8.10 12.35
CA PHE A 245 -3.31 9.04 11.44
C PHE A 245 -2.43 8.36 10.38
N TYR A 246 -2.29 7.03 10.44
CA TYR A 246 -1.60 6.28 9.40
C TYR A 246 -2.23 6.59 8.03
N THR A 247 -1.41 6.92 7.03
CA THR A 247 -1.88 7.52 5.79
C THR A 247 -0.88 7.31 4.66
N LEU A 248 -1.30 7.42 3.41
CA LEU A 248 -0.39 7.32 2.26
C LEU A 248 0.16 8.68 1.86
N GLY A 249 1.48 8.74 1.65
CA GLY A 249 2.22 9.83 1.03
C GLY A 249 2.81 9.44 -0.32
N VAL A 250 3.32 10.44 -1.07
CA VAL A 250 3.88 10.22 -2.41
C VAL A 250 5.18 11.00 -2.58
N LEU A 251 6.22 10.30 -3.02
CA LEU A 251 7.40 10.88 -3.67
C LEU A 251 7.22 10.79 -5.18
N GLN A 252 7.67 11.80 -5.91
CA GLN A 252 7.69 11.79 -7.37
C GLN A 252 9.06 12.14 -7.94
N ALA A 253 9.38 11.58 -9.11
CA ALA A 253 10.54 11.89 -9.91
C ALA A 253 10.20 11.86 -11.41
N ASN A 254 11.09 12.36 -12.26
CA ASN A 254 10.95 12.17 -13.70
C ASN A 254 11.36 10.76 -14.11
N ILE A 255 10.80 10.24 -15.20
CA ILE A 255 11.04 8.87 -15.69
C ILE A 255 12.52 8.58 -16.02
N ASP A 256 13.28 9.60 -16.41
CA ASP A 256 14.69 9.53 -16.78
C ASP A 256 15.64 9.92 -15.61
N ALA A 257 15.08 10.16 -14.41
CA ALA A 257 15.87 10.50 -13.25
C ALA A 257 16.66 9.30 -12.73
N ASN A 258 17.84 9.54 -12.15
CA ASN A 258 18.57 8.51 -11.41
C ASN A 258 17.86 8.25 -10.07
N PRO A 259 17.29 7.07 -9.83
CA PRO A 259 16.57 6.79 -8.59
C PRO A 259 17.47 6.75 -7.34
N LEU A 260 18.78 6.56 -7.53
CA LEU A 260 19.77 6.59 -6.43
C LEU A 260 20.24 8.01 -6.06
N ASP A 261 19.81 9.05 -6.79
CA ASP A 261 20.05 10.43 -6.37
C ASP A 261 18.86 10.92 -5.54
N ALA A 262 19.07 11.18 -4.25
CA ALA A 262 18.04 11.72 -3.36
C ALA A 262 17.37 12.99 -3.89
N LYS A 263 18.08 13.81 -4.67
CA LYS A 263 17.54 15.04 -5.27
C LYS A 263 16.57 14.79 -6.42
N SER A 264 16.55 13.59 -6.97
CA SER A 264 15.58 13.18 -7.98
C SER A 264 14.15 13.13 -7.41
N TRP A 265 14.03 12.85 -6.12
CA TRP A 265 12.74 12.64 -5.46
C TRP A 265 12.22 13.92 -4.80
N THR A 266 10.97 14.24 -5.10
CA THR A 266 10.24 15.34 -4.46
C THR A 266 9.06 14.77 -3.71
N LYS A 267 9.00 15.02 -2.39
CA LYS A 267 7.86 14.64 -1.56
C LYS A 267 6.72 15.64 -1.73
N ILE A 268 5.51 15.14 -1.95
CA ILE A 268 4.30 15.96 -2.03
C ILE A 268 3.78 16.23 -0.62
N ASN A 269 3.55 17.49 -0.28
CA ASN A 269 3.18 17.90 1.09
C ASN A 269 1.68 17.81 1.37
N HIS A 270 1.09 16.66 1.14
CA HIS A 270 -0.24 16.28 1.63
C HIS A 270 -0.44 14.77 1.51
N PRO A 271 -1.27 14.17 2.36
CA PRO A 271 -1.61 12.75 2.24
C PRO A 271 -2.51 12.48 1.02
N PHE A 272 -2.41 11.27 0.47
CA PHE A 272 -3.16 10.82 -0.72
C PHE A 272 -4.30 9.87 -0.38
N LEU A 273 -4.23 9.16 0.75
CA LEU A 273 -5.30 8.31 1.27
C LEU A 273 -5.23 8.37 2.80
N SER A 274 -6.28 8.83 3.45
CA SER A 274 -6.30 9.07 4.89
C SER A 274 -7.54 8.48 5.56
N THR A 275 -7.53 8.44 6.88
CA THR A 275 -8.67 8.05 7.70
C THR A 275 -9.96 8.73 7.26
N ASP A 276 -10.97 7.91 7.06
CA ASP A 276 -12.32 8.34 6.69
C ASP A 276 -13.36 7.59 7.55
N PRO A 277 -13.83 8.22 8.65
CA PRO A 277 -14.83 7.60 9.51
C PRO A 277 -16.13 7.24 8.79
N SER A 278 -16.52 8.01 7.75
CA SER A 278 -17.72 7.72 6.97
C SER A 278 -17.61 6.45 6.11
N SER A 279 -16.40 5.98 5.92
CA SER A 279 -16.06 4.76 5.18
C SER A 279 -15.60 3.62 6.09
N GLU A 280 -15.70 3.78 7.41
CA GLU A 280 -15.16 2.83 8.40
C GLU A 280 -13.73 2.44 8.05
N ALA A 281 -12.89 3.46 7.76
CA ALA A 281 -11.51 3.31 7.35
C ALA A 281 -10.60 4.15 8.24
N PHE A 282 -9.97 3.53 9.21
CA PHE A 282 -9.04 4.17 10.14
C PHE A 282 -7.62 3.67 9.87
N GLY A 283 -6.68 4.62 9.76
CA GLY A 283 -5.29 4.30 9.43
C GLY A 283 -5.12 3.54 8.11
N PRO A 284 -5.67 4.01 6.96
CA PRO A 284 -5.47 3.34 5.69
C PRO A 284 -4.03 3.51 5.22
N GLY A 285 -3.35 2.40 4.91
CA GLY A 285 -1.97 2.42 4.47
C GLY A 285 -1.43 1.06 4.08
N HIS A 286 -0.10 0.98 3.95
CA HIS A 286 0.65 -0.19 3.53
C HIS A 286 0.06 -0.79 2.25
N ASN A 287 0.18 -0.03 1.18
CA ASN A 287 -0.47 -0.34 -0.09
C ASN A 287 0.40 -1.22 -0.99
N GLY A 288 -0.25 -1.89 -1.94
CA GLY A 288 0.36 -2.47 -3.12
C GLY A 288 -0.45 -2.06 -4.37
N PHE A 289 0.09 -2.31 -5.55
CA PHE A 289 -0.56 -1.99 -6.81
C PHE A 289 -0.72 -3.22 -7.70
N PHE A 290 -1.82 -3.27 -8.43
CA PHE A 290 -2.03 -4.29 -9.44
C PHE A 290 -2.87 -3.77 -10.60
N LYS A 291 -2.80 -4.46 -11.74
CA LYS A 291 -3.66 -4.21 -12.89
C LYS A 291 -4.83 -5.17 -12.90
N SER A 292 -5.96 -4.73 -13.46
CA SER A 292 -7.04 -5.67 -13.83
C SER A 292 -6.53 -6.73 -14.81
N PRO A 293 -7.17 -7.92 -14.90
CA PRO A 293 -6.77 -8.99 -15.82
C PRO A 293 -6.60 -8.57 -17.28
N ASN A 294 -7.41 -7.61 -17.77
CA ASN A 294 -7.26 -7.06 -19.12
C ASN A 294 -6.16 -5.96 -19.22
N GLY A 295 -5.49 -5.62 -18.10
CA GLY A 295 -4.41 -4.64 -18.05
C GLY A 295 -4.81 -3.17 -18.19
N GLN A 296 -6.11 -2.84 -18.24
CA GLN A 296 -6.58 -1.48 -18.55
C GLN A 296 -6.89 -0.63 -17.30
N GLU A 297 -7.07 -1.26 -16.14
CA GLU A 297 -7.41 -0.57 -14.90
C GLU A 297 -6.27 -0.65 -13.90
N ASP A 298 -6.05 0.46 -13.23
CA ASP A 298 -5.14 0.57 -12.09
C ASP A 298 -5.89 0.37 -10.78
N TRP A 299 -5.40 -0.54 -9.95
CA TRP A 299 -5.98 -0.89 -8.67
C TRP A 299 -4.96 -0.74 -7.56
N ILE A 300 -5.42 -0.24 -6.42
CA ILE A 300 -4.66 -0.21 -5.18
C ILE A 300 -5.27 -1.23 -4.20
N ILE A 301 -4.39 -1.99 -3.54
CA ILE A 301 -4.72 -2.74 -2.33
C ILE A 301 -4.07 -2.03 -1.15
N TYR A 302 -4.73 -1.98 -0.02
CA TYR A 302 -4.25 -1.40 1.22
C TYR A 302 -4.96 -2.02 2.39
N HIS A 303 -4.44 -1.91 3.60
CA HIS A 303 -5.21 -2.26 4.78
C HIS A 303 -5.81 -1.01 5.45
N ALA A 304 -6.91 -1.20 6.18
CA ALA A 304 -7.45 -0.21 7.10
C ALA A 304 -8.20 -0.92 8.24
N ASN A 305 -8.23 -0.28 9.41
CA ASN A 305 -9.04 -0.74 10.54
C ASN A 305 -10.51 -0.31 10.35
N PRO A 306 -11.50 -1.11 10.81
CA PRO A 306 -12.90 -0.74 10.76
C PRO A 306 -13.31 0.24 11.88
N GLU A 307 -12.59 0.24 13.00
CA GLU A 307 -12.90 1.04 14.19
C GLU A 307 -11.73 1.95 14.56
N PRO A 308 -11.99 3.12 15.18
CA PRO A 308 -10.93 4.00 15.64
C PRO A 308 -10.16 3.38 16.81
N GLY A 309 -8.83 3.59 16.81
CA GLY A 309 -7.95 3.14 17.87
C GLY A 309 -7.58 1.65 17.82
N ASP A 310 -7.96 0.91 16.78
CA ASP A 310 -7.57 -0.48 16.59
C ASP A 310 -6.05 -0.67 16.41
N GLY A 311 -5.36 0.32 15.85
CA GLY A 311 -3.90 0.34 15.72
C GLY A 311 -3.33 -0.77 14.85
N CYS A 312 -2.08 -1.20 15.15
CA CYS A 312 -1.38 -2.24 14.39
C CYS A 312 -1.77 -3.68 14.78
N ASN A 313 -2.97 -3.90 15.28
CA ASN A 313 -3.41 -5.24 15.68
C ASN A 313 -4.06 -6.04 14.52
N ASN A 314 -4.74 -7.13 14.85
CA ASN A 314 -5.31 -8.09 13.90
C ASN A 314 -6.65 -7.66 13.29
N PHE A 315 -7.00 -6.36 13.26
CA PHE A 315 -8.22 -5.86 12.62
C PHE A 315 -7.92 -5.13 11.30
N ARG A 316 -6.65 -4.99 10.94
CA ARG A 316 -6.25 -4.41 9.65
C ARG A 316 -6.73 -5.28 8.50
N SER A 317 -7.82 -4.85 7.87
CA SER A 317 -8.50 -5.59 6.82
C SER A 317 -8.06 -5.14 5.43
N PRO A 318 -7.68 -6.05 4.52
CA PRO A 318 -7.29 -5.70 3.15
C PRO A 318 -8.49 -5.25 2.35
N ARG A 319 -8.34 -4.12 1.67
CA ARG A 319 -9.33 -3.46 0.82
C ARG A 319 -8.74 -3.15 -0.53
N ILE A 320 -9.54 -3.19 -1.58
CA ILE A 320 -9.14 -2.78 -2.92
C ILE A 320 -10.08 -1.75 -3.46
N GLN A 321 -9.55 -0.87 -4.28
CA GLN A 321 -10.34 0.06 -5.10
C GLN A 321 -9.59 0.44 -6.37
N ARG A 322 -10.35 0.72 -7.42
CA ARG A 322 -9.79 1.28 -8.64
C ARG A 322 -9.36 2.72 -8.38
N PHE A 323 -8.26 3.14 -8.99
CA PHE A 323 -7.82 4.51 -8.95
C PHE A 323 -7.54 5.07 -10.34
N THR A 324 -7.39 6.38 -10.44
CA THR A 324 -7.14 7.10 -11.68
C THR A 324 -5.93 8.02 -11.52
N TRP A 325 -5.60 8.74 -12.57
CA TRP A 325 -4.50 9.69 -12.58
C TRP A 325 -5.03 11.10 -12.76
N ASN A 326 -4.49 12.05 -12.00
CA ASN A 326 -4.79 13.47 -12.14
C ASN A 326 -4.20 14.02 -13.44
N SER A 327 -4.66 15.19 -13.88
CA SER A 327 -4.16 15.84 -15.10
C SER A 327 -2.67 16.20 -15.07
N ASP A 328 -2.10 16.32 -13.87
CA ASP A 328 -0.67 16.54 -13.66
C ASP A 328 0.14 15.22 -13.60
N GLY A 329 -0.53 14.07 -13.77
CA GLY A 329 0.05 12.74 -13.77
C GLY A 329 0.23 12.13 -12.39
N THR A 330 -0.14 12.79 -11.30
CA THR A 330 -0.11 12.20 -9.95
C THR A 330 -1.23 11.18 -9.75
N PRO A 331 -1.06 10.15 -8.90
CA PRO A 331 -2.13 9.19 -8.62
C PRO A 331 -3.32 9.86 -7.91
N ASN A 332 -4.53 9.41 -8.24
CA ASN A 332 -5.75 9.82 -7.57
C ASN A 332 -6.44 8.60 -6.98
N PHE A 333 -6.13 8.28 -5.74
CA PHE A 333 -6.72 7.16 -5.03
C PHE A 333 -8.17 7.42 -4.58
N GLY A 334 -8.59 8.69 -4.57
CA GLY A 334 -9.89 9.09 -4.02
C GLY A 334 -9.92 8.99 -2.50
N ARG A 335 -11.10 8.67 -1.97
CA ARG A 335 -11.31 8.36 -0.54
C ARG A 335 -11.43 6.85 -0.36
N PRO A 336 -11.12 6.30 0.83
CA PRO A 336 -11.46 4.91 1.12
C PRO A 336 -12.93 4.64 0.82
N VAL A 337 -13.20 3.53 0.13
CA VAL A 337 -14.58 3.14 -0.18
C VAL A 337 -15.24 2.59 1.08
N PRO A 338 -16.49 2.99 1.42
CA PRO A 338 -17.22 2.48 2.58
C PRO A 338 -17.32 0.95 2.59
N LEU A 339 -17.21 0.36 3.78
CA LEU A 339 -17.43 -1.08 3.96
C LEU A 339 -18.83 -1.47 3.48
N GLY A 340 -18.94 -2.61 2.82
CA GLY A 340 -20.19 -3.12 2.29
C GLY A 340 -20.75 -2.38 1.06
N GLN A 341 -20.12 -1.29 0.60
CA GLN A 341 -20.52 -0.63 -0.65
C GLN A 341 -20.16 -1.53 -1.84
N PRO A 342 -21.14 -1.83 -2.75
CA PRO A 342 -20.83 -2.57 -3.97
C PRO A 342 -19.88 -1.81 -4.88
N LEU A 343 -18.87 -2.51 -5.36
CA LEU A 343 -17.87 -2.07 -6.34
C LEU A 343 -17.89 -3.00 -7.54
N GLU A 344 -17.62 -2.49 -8.72
CA GLU A 344 -17.37 -3.33 -9.90
C GLU A 344 -16.07 -4.12 -9.70
N LYS A 345 -16.07 -5.39 -10.11
CA LYS A 345 -14.86 -6.22 -10.09
C LYS A 345 -13.83 -5.72 -11.08
N PRO A 346 -12.52 -6.01 -10.87
CA PRO A 346 -11.49 -5.76 -11.86
C PRO A 346 -11.85 -6.36 -13.22
N ALA A 347 -11.79 -5.54 -14.28
CA ALA A 347 -12.21 -5.91 -15.63
C ALA A 347 -11.37 -7.06 -16.19
N ARG A 348 -12.05 -8.04 -16.84
CA ARG A 348 -11.43 -9.22 -17.45
C ARG A 348 -11.21 -9.06 -18.95
#